data_551e586da500eb0266b362ed9c59ee37
#
_entry.id   551e586da500eb0266b362ed9c59ee37
#
_cell.length_a   1.000
_cell.length_b   1.000
_cell.length_c   1.000
_cell.angle_alpha   90.00
_cell.angle_beta   90.00
_cell.angle_gamma   90.00
#
_symmetry.space_group_name_H-M   'P 1'
#
loop_
_entity.id
_entity.type
_entity.pdbx_description
1 polymer ?
#
loop_
_entity_poly.entity_id
_entity_poly.type
_entity_poly.pdbx_seq_one_letter_code
_entity_poly.pdbx_strand_id
1 'polypeptide(L)'
;TLLLSLTGLFVMPRYIFRQTIAWTSGFTNYVAPTFLVIAYICIIKCIFDGKPKFRKGTFALTFLLGLSSALFMENITLYQIAIDIIIIVGTLVGYKRIFAPVISHFLGSVAGCAIMFTNGAYLNIANSKDDYRTMETTSTGILSRIKENLFDVIRKDLALNNVVLNLFIALVCIALVISFFKKDKDCKLFKKLFIRFNLFIVISYAAYSLCRVIYPNWNIFLNYTKYFESVFVLIFGIALIMLSLLCVDEPGVKLRLSFYIVSIAVLTAPLFVVTPIRSRCFFCGYMFFALFLCEAFGYVFNEKHSLIKNGNLSRILLAFCICGVIFYTTLYGYIFVAERDRNTYI
;
A
#
# COMPACT_ATOMS: atom_id res chain seq x y z
N THR A 1 -2.59 17.93 4.63
CA THR A 1 -1.80 16.71 4.29
C THR A 1 -1.10 16.11 5.50
N LEU A 2 -0.32 16.86 6.28
CA LEU A 2 0.40 16.34 7.48
C LEU A 2 -0.53 15.62 8.46
N LEU A 3 -1.65 16.24 8.82
CA LEU A 3 -2.64 15.63 9.73
C LEU A 3 -3.20 14.32 9.16
N LEU A 4 -3.47 14.27 7.86
CA LEU A 4 -3.96 13.06 7.20
C LEU A 4 -2.90 11.95 7.17
N SER A 5 -1.61 12.30 6.97
CA SER A 5 -0.52 11.33 7.03
C SER A 5 -0.39 10.73 8.43
N LEU A 6 -0.49 11.59 9.46
CA LEU A 6 -0.53 11.15 10.86
C LEU A 6 -1.75 10.26 11.13
N THR A 7 -2.94 10.67 10.66
CA THR A 7 -4.15 9.86 10.77
C THR A 7 -3.95 8.49 10.12
N GLY A 8 -3.35 8.43 8.93
CA GLY A 8 -3.05 7.18 8.25
C GLY A 8 -2.17 6.23 9.08
N LEU A 9 -1.19 6.77 9.82
CA LEU A 9 -0.36 5.96 10.72
C LEU A 9 -1.14 5.48 11.97
N PHE A 10 -1.93 6.36 12.58
CA PHE A 10 -2.68 6.01 13.80
C PHE A 10 -3.88 5.08 13.54
N VAL A 11 -4.45 5.13 12.35
CA VAL A 11 -5.60 4.30 11.92
C VAL A 11 -5.19 2.88 11.53
N MET A 12 -3.88 2.58 11.57
CA MET A 12 -3.37 1.25 11.26
C MET A 12 -4.00 0.18 12.14
N PRO A 13 -4.40 -0.99 11.59
CA PRO A 13 -4.92 -2.10 12.38
C PRO A 13 -3.97 -2.49 13.51
N ARG A 14 -4.53 -2.70 14.71
CA ARG A 14 -3.78 -2.99 15.94
C ARG A 14 -2.78 -4.14 15.78
N TYR A 15 -3.17 -5.20 15.09
CA TYR A 15 -2.33 -6.38 14.89
C TYR A 15 -1.11 -6.10 13.98
N ILE A 16 -1.22 -5.18 12.99
CA ILE A 16 -0.08 -4.72 12.19
C ILE A 16 0.80 -3.84 13.07
N PHE A 17 0.22 -2.85 13.78
CA PHE A 17 0.95 -1.94 14.64
C PHE A 17 1.80 -2.66 15.69
N ARG A 18 1.23 -3.64 16.40
CA ARG A 18 1.93 -4.43 17.41
C ARG A 18 3.11 -5.22 16.85
N GLN A 19 2.95 -5.79 15.65
CA GLN A 19 3.97 -6.64 15.03
C GLN A 19 5.02 -5.84 14.24
N THR A 20 4.85 -4.52 14.09
CA THR A 20 5.76 -3.66 13.33
C THR A 20 6.28 -2.52 14.20
N ILE A 21 5.49 -1.50 14.46
CA ILE A 21 5.93 -0.26 15.12
C ILE A 21 6.25 -0.51 16.62
N ALA A 22 5.42 -1.29 17.31
CA ALA A 22 5.58 -1.52 18.74
C ALA A 22 6.61 -2.62 19.09
N TRP A 23 7.09 -3.37 18.11
CA TRP A 23 8.05 -4.45 18.31
C TRP A 23 9.39 -4.15 17.64
N THR A 24 10.49 -4.11 18.40
CA THR A 24 11.81 -3.68 17.91
C THR A 24 12.27 -4.45 16.66
N SER A 25 12.20 -5.78 16.66
CA SER A 25 12.53 -6.57 15.46
C SER A 25 11.57 -6.29 14.31
N GLY A 26 10.28 -6.10 14.59
CA GLY A 26 9.30 -5.72 13.60
C GLY A 26 9.58 -4.35 13.01
N PHE A 27 9.94 -3.38 13.84
CA PHE A 27 10.33 -2.05 13.40
C PHE A 27 11.52 -2.10 12.44
N THR A 28 12.59 -2.78 12.84
CA THR A 28 13.80 -2.90 12.03
C THR A 28 13.50 -3.59 10.70
N ASN A 29 12.74 -4.69 10.71
CA ASN A 29 12.57 -5.52 9.51
C ASN A 29 11.50 -4.99 8.55
N TYR A 30 10.48 -4.25 9.01
CA TYR A 30 9.35 -3.83 8.18
C TYR A 30 9.23 -2.31 8.06
N VAL A 31 9.42 -1.57 9.16
CA VAL A 31 9.24 -0.12 9.17
C VAL A 31 10.43 0.58 8.52
N ALA A 32 11.65 0.28 8.96
CA ALA A 32 12.85 0.90 8.44
C ALA A 32 13.01 0.74 6.91
N PRO A 33 12.94 -0.47 6.32
CA PRO A 33 13.07 -0.62 4.88
C PRO A 33 11.91 0.03 4.10
N THR A 34 10.69 0.05 4.65
CA THR A 34 9.57 0.77 4.03
C THR A 34 9.85 2.27 3.92
N PHE A 35 10.44 2.89 4.95
CA PHE A 35 10.82 4.29 4.89
C PHE A 35 11.93 4.54 3.87
N LEU A 36 12.91 3.65 3.73
CA LEU A 36 13.95 3.76 2.70
C LEU A 36 13.35 3.69 1.29
N VAL A 37 12.40 2.80 1.06
CA VAL A 37 11.66 2.70 -0.20
C VAL A 37 10.88 3.99 -0.47
N ILE A 38 10.15 4.53 0.52
CA ILE A 38 9.42 5.78 0.37
C ILE A 38 10.36 6.95 0.08
N ALA A 39 11.53 7.01 0.73
CA ALA A 39 12.56 8.03 0.45
C ALA A 39 13.03 7.95 -1.00
N TYR A 40 13.27 6.76 -1.54
CA TYR A 40 13.59 6.59 -2.96
C TYR A 40 12.44 7.09 -3.86
N ILE A 41 11.20 6.72 -3.58
CA ILE A 41 10.03 7.18 -4.34
C ILE A 41 9.92 8.73 -4.33
N CYS A 42 10.20 9.37 -3.19
CA CYS A 42 10.26 10.82 -3.10
C CYS A 42 11.33 11.43 -4.00
N ILE A 43 12.51 10.80 -4.12
CA ILE A 43 13.59 11.26 -5.00
C ILE A 43 13.17 11.16 -6.48
N ILE A 44 12.54 10.07 -6.88
CA ILE A 44 12.14 9.87 -8.29
C ILE A 44 10.80 10.51 -8.64
N LYS A 45 10.12 11.15 -7.68
CA LYS A 45 8.82 11.82 -7.91
C LYS A 45 8.85 12.77 -9.12
N CYS A 46 9.95 13.47 -9.34
CA CYS A 46 10.13 14.38 -10.48
C CYS A 46 10.02 13.69 -11.86
N ILE A 47 10.25 12.38 -11.94
CA ILE A 47 10.04 11.59 -13.16
C ILE A 47 8.53 11.52 -13.47
N PHE A 48 7.70 11.22 -12.48
CA PHE A 48 6.25 11.18 -12.64
C PHE A 48 5.68 12.56 -12.99
N ASP A 49 6.27 13.63 -12.45
CA ASP A 49 5.85 15.02 -12.71
C ASP A 49 6.28 15.54 -14.09
N GLY A 50 6.96 14.72 -14.92
CA GLY A 50 7.44 15.11 -16.24
C GLY A 50 8.61 16.09 -16.22
N LYS A 51 9.24 16.31 -15.07
CA LYS A 51 10.32 17.31 -14.86
C LYS A 51 11.55 16.67 -14.20
N PRO A 52 12.14 15.63 -14.79
CA PRO A 52 13.25 14.91 -14.17
C PRO A 52 14.49 15.79 -14.05
N LYS A 53 14.77 16.23 -12.82
CA LYS A 53 15.99 16.97 -12.44
C LYS A 53 16.59 16.33 -11.20
N PHE A 54 17.86 15.95 -11.30
CA PHE A 54 18.58 15.31 -10.22
C PHE A 54 19.85 16.10 -9.86
N ARG A 55 20.17 16.16 -8.57
CA ARG A 55 21.40 16.80 -8.06
C ARG A 55 22.60 15.85 -8.23
N LYS A 56 23.80 16.41 -8.29
CA LYS A 56 25.04 15.64 -8.16
C LYS A 56 25.00 14.88 -6.83
N GLY A 57 25.30 13.62 -6.80
CA GLY A 57 25.20 12.80 -5.59
C GLY A 57 23.90 12.03 -5.41
N THR A 58 22.81 12.38 -6.11
CA THR A 58 21.56 11.59 -6.07
C THR A 58 21.84 10.13 -6.48
N PHE A 59 22.77 9.92 -7.40
CA PHE A 59 23.21 8.59 -7.83
C PHE A 59 23.72 7.75 -6.64
N ALA A 60 24.68 8.27 -5.85
CA ALA A 60 25.22 7.56 -4.70
C ALA A 60 24.13 7.31 -3.62
N LEU A 61 23.29 8.32 -3.37
CA LEU A 61 22.20 8.18 -2.41
C LEU A 61 21.22 7.08 -2.82
N THR A 62 20.79 7.03 -4.08
CA THR A 62 19.84 6.00 -4.54
C THR A 62 20.46 4.61 -4.53
N PHE A 63 21.78 4.47 -4.83
CA PHE A 63 22.48 3.20 -4.65
C PHE A 63 22.43 2.72 -3.20
N LEU A 64 22.76 3.59 -2.26
CA LEU A 64 22.74 3.27 -0.83
C LEU A 64 21.32 2.93 -0.34
N LEU A 65 20.29 3.64 -0.81
CA LEU A 65 18.92 3.33 -0.48
C LEU A 65 18.51 1.94 -0.98
N GLY A 66 18.83 1.61 -2.25
CA GLY A 66 18.56 0.29 -2.82
C GLY A 66 19.30 -0.83 -2.09
N LEU A 67 20.60 -0.64 -1.86
CA LEU A 67 21.42 -1.60 -1.13
C LEU A 67 20.90 -1.82 0.29
N SER A 68 20.74 -0.74 1.05
CA SER A 68 20.34 -0.83 2.47
C SER A 68 18.95 -1.45 2.64
N SER A 69 17.95 -1.00 1.89
CA SER A 69 16.59 -1.51 2.03
C SER A 69 16.44 -2.96 1.58
N ALA A 70 17.27 -3.43 0.64
CA ALA A 70 17.27 -4.81 0.18
C ALA A 70 17.88 -5.81 1.20
N LEU A 71 18.53 -5.35 2.26
CA LEU A 71 19.13 -6.22 3.27
C LEU A 71 18.18 -6.61 4.42
N PHE A 72 16.95 -6.09 4.44
CA PHE A 72 16.05 -6.31 5.58
C PHE A 72 15.05 -7.44 5.36
N MET A 73 14.31 -7.43 4.24
CA MET A 73 13.19 -8.33 4.02
C MET A 73 13.07 -8.76 2.55
N GLU A 74 12.84 -10.05 2.34
CA GLU A 74 12.78 -10.68 1.02
C GLU A 74 11.72 -10.06 0.10
N ASN A 75 10.53 -9.82 0.63
CA ASN A 75 9.43 -9.25 -0.16
C ASN A 75 9.73 -7.81 -0.61
N ILE A 76 10.40 -7.01 0.24
CA ILE A 76 10.83 -5.64 -0.11
C ILE A 76 11.96 -5.68 -1.13
N THR A 77 12.91 -6.60 -0.98
CA THR A 77 14.02 -6.80 -1.93
C THR A 77 13.50 -7.13 -3.32
N LEU A 78 12.61 -8.13 -3.41
CA LEU A 78 11.98 -8.52 -4.67
C LEU A 78 11.11 -7.41 -5.27
N TYR A 79 10.38 -6.69 -4.42
CA TYR A 79 9.60 -5.52 -4.81
C TYR A 79 10.48 -4.45 -5.48
N GLN A 80 11.58 -4.08 -4.85
CA GLN A 80 12.46 -3.02 -5.37
C GLN A 80 13.00 -3.37 -6.76
N ILE A 81 13.49 -4.58 -6.94
CA ILE A 81 13.98 -5.06 -8.23
C ILE A 81 12.87 -4.99 -9.29
N ALA A 82 11.68 -5.50 -8.96
CA ALA A 82 10.55 -5.53 -9.89
C ALA A 82 10.07 -4.10 -10.25
N ILE A 83 9.97 -3.22 -9.26
CA ILE A 83 9.49 -1.85 -9.49
C ILE A 83 10.51 -1.01 -10.24
N ASP A 84 11.81 -1.22 -9.99
CA ASP A 84 12.86 -0.55 -10.76
C ASP A 84 12.82 -0.95 -12.23
N ILE A 85 12.61 -2.23 -12.54
CA ILE A 85 12.41 -2.69 -13.92
C ILE A 85 11.21 -1.99 -14.55
N ILE A 86 10.07 -1.91 -13.84
CA ILE A 86 8.87 -1.22 -14.33
C ILE A 86 9.17 0.26 -14.61
N ILE A 87 9.89 0.94 -13.71
CA ILE A 87 10.26 2.35 -13.88
C ILE A 87 11.25 2.53 -15.03
N ILE A 88 12.25 1.66 -15.17
CA ILE A 88 13.20 1.68 -16.30
C ILE A 88 12.45 1.55 -17.62
N VAL A 89 11.57 0.54 -17.75
CA VAL A 89 10.76 0.37 -18.96
C VAL A 89 9.86 1.58 -19.19
N GLY A 90 9.18 2.08 -18.16
CA GLY A 90 8.33 3.25 -18.23
C GLY A 90 9.10 4.52 -18.68
N THR A 91 10.34 4.71 -18.20
CA THR A 91 11.17 5.86 -18.61
C THR A 91 11.71 5.69 -20.03
N LEU A 92 12.03 4.48 -20.45
CA LEU A 92 12.40 4.20 -21.84
C LEU A 92 11.24 4.51 -22.81
N VAL A 93 10.03 4.09 -22.48
CA VAL A 93 8.85 4.33 -23.32
C VAL A 93 8.47 5.81 -23.32
N GLY A 94 8.38 6.45 -22.16
CA GLY A 94 7.89 7.81 -22.01
C GLY A 94 8.92 8.88 -22.37
N TYR A 95 10.19 8.72 -21.97
CA TYR A 95 11.25 9.71 -22.13
C TYR A 95 12.31 9.34 -23.17
N LYS A 96 12.26 8.13 -23.73
CA LYS A 96 13.28 7.57 -24.62
C LYS A 96 14.71 7.55 -24.01
N ARG A 97 14.79 7.56 -22.69
CA ARG A 97 16.05 7.52 -21.94
C ARG A 97 15.86 6.92 -20.58
N ILE A 98 16.95 6.41 -20.00
CA ILE A 98 16.97 5.92 -18.63
C ILE A 98 17.66 6.97 -17.73
N PHE A 99 17.20 7.12 -16.51
CA PHE A 99 17.76 8.06 -15.53
C PHE A 99 18.74 7.36 -14.62
N ALA A 100 19.92 7.95 -14.46
CA ALA A 100 21.01 7.40 -13.65
C ALA A 100 20.59 7.03 -12.20
N PRO A 101 19.75 7.83 -11.47
CA PRO A 101 19.30 7.44 -10.13
C PRO A 101 18.45 6.15 -10.09
N VAL A 102 17.72 5.85 -11.16
CA VAL A 102 16.91 4.62 -11.24
C VAL A 102 17.81 3.41 -11.45
N ILE A 103 18.78 3.49 -12.39
CA ILE A 103 19.78 2.41 -12.58
C ILE A 103 20.57 2.21 -11.31
N SER A 104 20.98 3.29 -10.67
CA SER A 104 21.79 3.21 -9.44
C SER A 104 21.03 2.51 -8.31
N HIS A 105 19.75 2.81 -8.12
CA HIS A 105 18.91 2.14 -7.14
C HIS A 105 18.76 0.65 -7.50
N PHE A 106 18.48 0.34 -8.77
CA PHE A 106 18.39 -1.03 -9.26
C PHE A 106 19.68 -1.84 -8.97
N LEU A 107 20.86 -1.26 -9.28
CA LEU A 107 22.14 -1.91 -9.00
C LEU A 107 22.37 -2.11 -7.51
N GLY A 108 22.00 -1.12 -6.67
CA GLY A 108 22.03 -1.25 -5.22
C GLY A 108 21.11 -2.37 -4.73
N SER A 109 19.86 -2.42 -5.24
CA SER A 109 18.89 -3.46 -4.88
C SER A 109 19.35 -4.87 -5.30
N VAL A 110 19.96 -5.01 -6.49
CA VAL A 110 20.52 -6.29 -6.95
C VAL A 110 21.72 -6.70 -6.10
N ALA A 111 22.62 -5.77 -5.75
CA ALA A 111 23.74 -6.05 -4.86
C ALA A 111 23.26 -6.49 -3.46
N GLY A 112 22.29 -5.78 -2.88
CA GLY A 112 21.68 -6.16 -1.60
C GLY A 112 20.96 -7.51 -1.66
N CYS A 113 20.28 -7.79 -2.76
CA CYS A 113 19.66 -9.08 -3.04
C CYS A 113 20.69 -10.22 -3.05
N ALA A 114 21.79 -10.02 -3.76
CA ALA A 114 22.88 -11.01 -3.80
C ALA A 114 23.45 -11.28 -2.40
N ILE A 115 23.74 -10.24 -1.62
CA ILE A 115 24.22 -10.36 -0.24
C ILE A 115 23.20 -11.10 0.63
N MET A 116 21.91 -10.75 0.54
CA MET A 116 20.85 -11.35 1.33
C MET A 116 20.71 -12.85 1.04
N PHE A 117 20.55 -13.24 -0.22
CA PHE A 117 20.24 -14.63 -0.58
C PHE A 117 21.48 -15.55 -0.57
N THR A 118 22.71 -15.02 -0.52
CA THR A 118 23.93 -15.79 -0.29
C THR A 118 24.21 -16.04 1.19
N ASN A 119 23.44 -15.46 2.11
CA ASN A 119 23.55 -15.72 3.54
C ASN A 119 23.20 -17.19 3.85
N GLY A 120 23.98 -17.80 4.77
CA GLY A 120 23.82 -19.19 5.16
C GLY A 120 22.42 -19.59 5.64
N ALA A 121 21.67 -18.64 6.24
CA ALA A 121 20.28 -18.87 6.64
C ALA A 121 19.38 -19.20 5.43
N TYR A 122 19.52 -18.47 4.32
CA TYR A 122 18.72 -18.74 3.10
C TYR A 122 19.19 -20.00 2.38
N LEU A 123 20.48 -20.30 2.41
CA LEU A 123 21.01 -21.56 1.88
C LEU A 123 20.49 -22.77 2.66
N ASN A 124 20.33 -22.64 3.98
CA ASN A 124 19.73 -23.68 4.82
C ASN A 124 18.23 -23.89 4.51
N ILE A 125 17.46 -22.80 4.28
CA ILE A 125 16.06 -22.88 3.84
C ILE A 125 15.96 -23.59 2.49
N ALA A 126 16.81 -23.21 1.53
CA ALA A 126 16.83 -23.81 0.20
C ALA A 126 17.19 -25.31 0.25
N ASN A 127 18.02 -25.73 1.21
CA ASN A 127 18.41 -27.11 1.42
C ASN A 127 17.48 -27.88 2.37
N SER A 128 16.32 -27.34 2.73
CA SER A 128 15.32 -27.95 3.64
C SER A 128 15.89 -28.31 5.03
N LYS A 129 16.88 -27.55 5.50
CA LYS A 129 17.51 -27.75 6.83
C LYS A 129 16.97 -26.81 7.90
N ASP A 130 15.99 -25.97 7.59
CA ASP A 130 15.35 -25.04 8.53
C ASP A 130 13.97 -25.56 8.92
N ASP A 131 13.77 -25.86 10.20
CA ASP A 131 12.49 -26.37 10.72
C ASP A 131 11.41 -25.29 10.79
N TYR A 132 11.75 -24.01 10.77
CA TYR A 132 10.79 -22.92 10.94
C TYR A 132 10.33 -22.31 9.61
N ARG A 133 11.20 -22.30 8.60
CA ARG A 133 10.90 -21.78 7.24
C ARG A 133 11.11 -22.89 6.23
N THR A 134 10.16 -23.75 6.08
CA THR A 134 10.18 -24.74 5.02
C THR A 134 9.58 -24.13 3.77
N MET A 135 10.30 -24.15 2.66
CA MET A 135 9.67 -24.27 1.36
C MET A 135 9.12 -25.70 1.31
N GLU A 136 8.06 -25.97 2.10
CA GLU A 136 7.47 -27.28 2.11
C GLU A 136 7.08 -27.66 0.68
N THR A 137 7.81 -28.58 0.12
CA THR A 137 7.43 -29.38 -1.05
C THR A 137 6.37 -30.39 -0.60
N THR A 138 5.31 -29.91 0.06
CA THR A 138 4.12 -30.71 0.22
C THR A 138 3.51 -30.93 -1.17
N SER A 139 2.92 -32.08 -1.37
CA SER A 139 2.30 -32.58 -2.59
C SER A 139 1.21 -31.68 -3.22
N THR A 140 0.91 -30.54 -2.61
CA THR A 140 0.04 -29.48 -3.12
C THR A 140 0.86 -28.53 -4.00
N GLY A 141 0.61 -28.53 -5.31
CA GLY A 141 1.33 -27.70 -6.28
C GLY A 141 1.26 -26.19 -5.95
N ILE A 142 2.16 -25.40 -6.54
CA ILE A 142 2.26 -23.92 -6.36
C ILE A 142 0.89 -23.23 -6.47
N LEU A 143 0.02 -23.71 -7.37
CA LEU A 143 -1.32 -23.14 -7.57
C LEU A 143 -2.23 -23.31 -6.34
N SER A 144 -2.10 -24.41 -5.60
CA SER A 144 -2.86 -24.63 -4.36
C SER A 144 -2.40 -23.66 -3.28
N ARG A 145 -1.09 -23.43 -3.12
CA ARG A 145 -0.54 -22.44 -2.18
C ARG A 145 -0.98 -21.02 -2.48
N ILE A 146 -0.94 -20.62 -3.76
CA ILE A 146 -1.44 -19.32 -4.19
C ILE A 146 -2.90 -19.15 -3.76
N LYS A 147 -3.74 -20.17 -3.97
CA LYS A 147 -5.14 -20.13 -3.55
C LYS A 147 -5.30 -20.03 -2.04
N GLU A 148 -4.61 -20.86 -1.27
CA GLU A 148 -4.68 -20.83 0.20
C GLU A 148 -4.22 -19.48 0.76
N ASN A 149 -3.08 -18.99 0.34
CA ASN A 149 -2.56 -17.71 0.79
C ASN A 149 -3.50 -16.55 0.46
N LEU A 150 -4.04 -16.53 -0.77
CA LEU A 150 -5.01 -15.52 -1.19
C LEU A 150 -6.28 -15.59 -0.36
N PHE A 151 -6.86 -16.80 -0.21
CA PHE A 151 -8.17 -16.96 0.42
C PHE A 151 -8.14 -16.88 1.94
N ASP A 152 -7.06 -17.26 2.59
CA ASP A 152 -7.02 -17.30 4.05
C ASP A 152 -6.39 -16.05 4.68
N VAL A 153 -5.36 -15.47 4.08
CA VAL A 153 -4.59 -14.38 4.70
C VAL A 153 -4.63 -13.09 3.90
N ILE A 154 -4.19 -13.11 2.63
CA ILE A 154 -3.94 -11.89 1.85
C ILE A 154 -5.20 -11.04 1.72
N ARG A 155 -6.35 -11.63 1.40
CA ARG A 155 -7.62 -10.90 1.26
C ARG A 155 -8.02 -10.14 2.53
N LYS A 156 -7.72 -10.69 3.70
CA LYS A 156 -8.07 -10.08 5.00
C LYS A 156 -7.08 -8.97 5.37
N ASP A 157 -5.81 -9.34 5.43
CA ASP A 157 -4.78 -8.50 6.05
C ASP A 157 -4.29 -7.40 5.12
N LEU A 158 -4.38 -7.60 3.79
CA LEU A 158 -4.01 -6.57 2.83
C LEU A 158 -4.99 -5.40 2.84
N ALA A 159 -6.29 -5.66 2.82
CA ALA A 159 -7.28 -4.61 2.62
C ALA A 159 -8.55 -4.75 3.50
N LEU A 160 -9.14 -5.94 3.63
CA LEU A 160 -10.46 -6.07 4.27
C LEU A 160 -10.47 -5.58 5.72
N ASN A 161 -9.44 -5.90 6.50
CA ASN A 161 -9.32 -5.51 7.90
C ASN A 161 -8.90 -4.03 8.10
N ASN A 162 -8.54 -3.32 7.01
CA ASN A 162 -8.15 -1.91 7.05
C ASN A 162 -9.38 -0.97 6.98
N VAL A 163 -10.40 -1.25 7.78
CA VAL A 163 -11.74 -0.65 7.67
C VAL A 163 -11.71 0.87 7.65
N VAL A 164 -11.01 1.48 8.60
CA VAL A 164 -10.98 2.95 8.71
C VAL A 164 -10.26 3.57 7.52
N LEU A 165 -9.16 2.96 7.07
CA LEU A 165 -8.45 3.39 5.86
C LEU A 165 -9.34 3.27 4.61
N ASN A 166 -10.09 2.16 4.48
CA ASN A 166 -11.04 1.95 3.38
C ASN A 166 -12.14 3.01 3.36
N LEU A 167 -12.68 3.38 4.52
CA LEU A 167 -13.66 4.46 4.65
C LEU A 167 -13.09 5.81 4.22
N PHE A 168 -11.86 6.15 4.64
CA PHE A 168 -11.18 7.36 4.20
C PHE A 168 -10.92 7.38 2.69
N ILE A 169 -10.46 6.26 2.12
CA ILE A 169 -10.27 6.12 0.68
C ILE A 169 -11.60 6.34 -0.05
N ALA A 170 -12.69 5.74 0.42
CA ALA A 170 -14.01 5.93 -0.18
C ALA A 170 -14.47 7.40 -0.14
N LEU A 171 -14.30 8.09 1.00
CA LEU A 171 -14.63 9.50 1.15
C LEU A 171 -13.81 10.39 0.19
N VAL A 172 -12.50 10.13 0.07
CA VAL A 172 -11.65 10.89 -0.85
C VAL A 172 -11.99 10.59 -2.31
N CYS A 173 -12.33 9.35 -2.65
CA CYS A 173 -12.81 9.00 -3.99
C CYS A 173 -14.15 9.66 -4.32
N ILE A 174 -15.08 9.77 -3.37
CA ILE A 174 -16.33 10.53 -3.53
C ILE A 174 -16.00 12.02 -3.84
N ALA A 175 -15.11 12.63 -3.04
CA ALA A 175 -14.69 14.01 -3.25
C ALA A 175 -14.02 14.22 -4.61
N LEU A 176 -13.17 13.27 -5.03
CA LEU A 176 -12.51 13.27 -6.35
C LEU A 176 -13.52 13.23 -7.50
N VAL A 177 -14.51 12.34 -7.43
CA VAL A 177 -15.55 12.21 -8.45
C VAL A 177 -16.46 13.43 -8.49
N ILE A 178 -16.83 13.99 -7.34
CA ILE A 178 -17.62 15.25 -7.26
C ILE A 178 -16.82 16.39 -7.90
N SER A 179 -15.52 16.51 -7.59
CA SER A 179 -14.65 17.52 -8.17
C SER A 179 -14.56 17.38 -9.69
N PHE A 180 -14.39 16.15 -10.19
CA PHE A 180 -14.37 15.86 -11.62
C PHE A 180 -15.68 16.29 -12.33
N PHE A 181 -16.86 15.90 -11.83
CA PHE A 181 -18.13 16.25 -12.46
C PHE A 181 -18.48 17.73 -12.38
N LYS A 182 -17.97 18.47 -11.39
CA LYS A 182 -18.10 19.93 -11.37
C LYS A 182 -17.30 20.60 -12.46
N LYS A 183 -16.15 20.03 -12.84
CA LYS A 183 -15.26 20.56 -13.85
C LYS A 183 -15.69 20.16 -15.28
N ASP A 184 -16.00 18.88 -15.48
CA ASP A 184 -16.38 18.28 -16.78
C ASP A 184 -17.88 17.98 -16.79
N LYS A 185 -18.70 19.05 -17.00
CA LYS A 185 -20.17 18.94 -17.03
C LYS A 185 -20.66 18.17 -18.27
N ASP A 186 -19.96 18.29 -19.39
CA ASP A 186 -20.33 17.73 -20.70
C ASP A 186 -19.69 16.33 -20.92
N CYS A 187 -19.26 15.70 -19.85
CA CYS A 187 -18.71 14.35 -19.91
C CYS A 187 -19.67 13.37 -20.62
N LYS A 188 -19.14 12.61 -21.57
CA LYS A 188 -19.92 11.58 -22.29
C LYS A 188 -20.59 10.62 -21.32
N LEU A 189 -21.85 10.27 -21.61
CA LEU A 189 -22.69 9.42 -20.74
C LEU A 189 -21.99 8.13 -20.33
N PHE A 190 -21.33 7.43 -21.26
CA PHE A 190 -20.61 6.19 -20.98
C PHE A 190 -19.49 6.40 -19.95
N LYS A 191 -18.64 7.44 -20.12
CA LYS A 191 -17.57 7.77 -19.17
C LYS A 191 -18.16 8.08 -17.78
N LYS A 192 -19.27 8.82 -17.75
CA LYS A 192 -20.00 9.19 -16.50
C LYS A 192 -20.52 7.96 -15.77
N LEU A 193 -21.13 7.01 -16.49
CA LEU A 193 -21.61 5.76 -15.92
C LEU A 193 -20.45 4.89 -15.41
N PHE A 194 -19.38 4.81 -16.18
CA PHE A 194 -18.20 4.02 -15.80
C PHE A 194 -17.50 4.56 -14.55
N ILE A 195 -17.37 5.89 -14.40
CA ILE A 195 -16.84 6.53 -13.18
C ILE A 195 -17.75 6.21 -11.98
N ARG A 196 -19.08 6.34 -12.14
CA ARG A 196 -20.03 6.04 -11.06
C ARG A 196 -19.97 4.56 -10.65
N PHE A 197 -19.82 3.66 -11.61
CA PHE A 197 -19.70 2.23 -11.34
C PHE A 197 -18.44 1.91 -10.52
N ASN A 198 -17.27 2.47 -10.90
CA ASN A 198 -16.05 2.29 -10.12
C ASN A 198 -16.15 2.90 -8.72
N LEU A 199 -16.78 4.07 -8.59
CA LEU A 199 -17.05 4.67 -7.28
C LEU A 199 -17.97 3.80 -6.43
N PHE A 200 -19.02 3.22 -7.03
CA PHE A 200 -19.92 2.29 -6.35
C PHE A 200 -19.15 1.07 -5.81
N ILE A 201 -18.22 0.51 -6.58
CA ILE A 201 -17.35 -0.60 -6.13
C ILE A 201 -16.54 -0.19 -4.89
N VAL A 202 -15.91 0.99 -4.91
CA VAL A 202 -15.09 1.48 -3.79
C VAL A 202 -15.93 1.68 -2.53
N ILE A 203 -17.11 2.30 -2.65
CA ILE A 203 -18.03 2.51 -1.52
C ILE A 203 -18.55 1.17 -0.98
N SER A 204 -18.94 0.26 -1.86
CA SER A 204 -19.45 -1.07 -1.48
C SER A 204 -18.39 -1.89 -0.77
N TYR A 205 -17.11 -1.80 -1.21
CA TYR A 205 -16.00 -2.47 -0.54
C TYR A 205 -15.77 -1.91 0.87
N ALA A 206 -15.77 -0.59 1.03
CA ALA A 206 -15.61 0.05 2.33
C ALA A 206 -16.76 -0.29 3.29
N ALA A 207 -18.00 -0.27 2.80
CA ALA A 207 -19.18 -0.68 3.57
C ALA A 207 -19.12 -2.16 3.96
N TYR A 208 -18.73 -3.04 3.01
CA TYR A 208 -18.57 -4.47 3.28
C TYR A 208 -17.50 -4.72 4.34
N SER A 209 -16.35 -4.04 4.26
CA SER A 209 -15.29 -4.17 5.26
C SER A 209 -15.76 -3.75 6.65
N LEU A 210 -16.56 -2.68 6.76
CA LEU A 210 -17.18 -2.25 8.00
C LEU A 210 -18.18 -3.30 8.54
N CYS A 211 -19.05 -3.83 7.68
CA CYS A 211 -20.00 -4.87 8.06
C CYS A 211 -19.31 -6.13 8.58
N ARG A 212 -18.17 -6.51 8.00
CA ARG A 212 -17.38 -7.68 8.44
C ARG A 212 -16.78 -7.51 9.83
N VAL A 213 -16.47 -6.29 10.26
CA VAL A 213 -16.00 -6.02 11.63
C VAL A 213 -17.15 -6.04 12.62
N ILE A 214 -18.30 -5.46 12.28
CA ILE A 214 -19.48 -5.42 13.16
C ILE A 214 -20.08 -6.82 13.30
N TYR A 215 -20.13 -7.59 12.20
CA TYR A 215 -20.71 -8.92 12.15
C TYR A 215 -19.67 -9.96 11.63
N PRO A 216 -18.70 -10.40 12.45
CA PRO A 216 -17.62 -11.30 11.99
C PRO A 216 -18.13 -12.63 11.43
N ASN A 217 -19.27 -13.11 11.95
CA ASN A 217 -19.90 -14.39 11.55
C ASN A 217 -20.86 -14.25 10.36
N TRP A 218 -20.99 -13.05 9.78
CA TRP A 218 -21.88 -12.84 8.65
C TRP A 218 -21.32 -13.44 7.37
N ASN A 219 -21.75 -14.65 7.05
CA ASN A 219 -21.38 -15.38 5.85
C ASN A 219 -22.46 -15.20 4.79
N ILE A 220 -22.39 -14.08 4.03
CA ILE A 220 -23.38 -13.75 2.97
C ILE A 220 -23.44 -14.86 1.91
N PHE A 221 -22.29 -15.43 1.57
CA PHE A 221 -22.15 -16.43 0.51
C PHE A 221 -21.79 -17.82 1.05
N LEU A 222 -22.09 -18.12 2.33
CA LEU A 222 -21.77 -19.41 2.96
C LEU A 222 -20.31 -19.83 2.69
N ASN A 223 -20.10 -20.97 2.05
CA ASN A 223 -18.78 -21.52 1.74
C ASN A 223 -17.99 -20.70 0.69
N TYR A 224 -18.65 -19.82 -0.07
CA TYR A 224 -18.04 -19.02 -1.14
C TYR A 224 -17.55 -17.64 -0.68
N THR A 225 -17.75 -17.28 0.58
CA THR A 225 -17.36 -15.95 1.12
C THR A 225 -15.88 -15.64 0.86
N LYS A 226 -14.99 -16.62 1.02
CA LYS A 226 -13.54 -16.45 0.80
C LYS A 226 -13.22 -16.07 -0.66
N TYR A 227 -13.87 -16.74 -1.61
CA TYR A 227 -13.69 -16.47 -3.05
C TYR A 227 -14.21 -15.08 -3.41
N PHE A 228 -15.41 -14.76 -2.94
CA PHE A 228 -16.01 -13.43 -3.14
C PHE A 228 -15.09 -12.32 -2.62
N GLU A 229 -14.63 -12.40 -1.36
CA GLU A 229 -13.77 -11.39 -0.76
C GLU A 229 -12.44 -11.23 -1.52
N SER A 230 -11.85 -12.33 -2.00
CA SER A 230 -10.61 -12.31 -2.78
C SER A 230 -10.78 -11.60 -4.13
N VAL A 231 -11.86 -11.90 -4.84
CA VAL A 231 -12.19 -11.22 -6.11
C VAL A 231 -12.53 -9.75 -5.83
N PHE A 232 -13.24 -9.47 -4.75
CA PHE A 232 -13.65 -8.10 -4.40
C PHE A 232 -12.45 -7.19 -4.08
N VAL A 233 -11.41 -7.70 -3.39
CA VAL A 233 -10.15 -6.96 -3.16
C VAL A 233 -9.48 -6.59 -4.49
N LEU A 234 -9.42 -7.51 -5.45
CA LEU A 234 -8.84 -7.24 -6.77
C LEU A 234 -9.64 -6.20 -7.54
N ILE A 235 -10.97 -6.35 -7.56
CA ILE A 235 -11.87 -5.38 -8.22
C ILE A 235 -11.77 -4.01 -7.55
N PHE A 236 -11.66 -3.94 -6.22
CA PHE A 236 -11.42 -2.70 -5.48
C PHE A 236 -10.12 -2.01 -5.92
N GLY A 237 -9.01 -2.75 -6.02
CA GLY A 237 -7.73 -2.19 -6.50
C GLY A 237 -7.83 -1.66 -7.94
N ILE A 238 -8.48 -2.41 -8.83
CA ILE A 238 -8.72 -1.99 -10.23
C ILE A 238 -9.59 -0.72 -10.25
N ALA A 239 -10.64 -0.65 -9.44
CA ALA A 239 -11.52 0.52 -9.36
C ALA A 239 -10.77 1.78 -8.90
N LEU A 240 -9.83 1.66 -7.94
CA LEU A 240 -8.97 2.78 -7.52
C LEU A 240 -8.08 3.28 -8.66
N ILE A 241 -7.46 2.38 -9.43
CA ILE A 241 -6.66 2.75 -10.62
C ILE A 241 -7.55 3.44 -11.65
N MET A 242 -8.73 2.89 -11.95
CA MET A 242 -9.64 3.48 -12.95
C MET A 242 -10.13 4.87 -12.53
N LEU A 243 -10.48 5.08 -11.27
CA LEU A 243 -10.83 6.41 -10.75
C LEU A 243 -9.66 7.39 -10.87
N SER A 244 -8.45 6.96 -10.56
CA SER A 244 -7.24 7.78 -10.70
C SER A 244 -7.00 8.18 -12.16
N LEU A 245 -7.15 7.24 -13.10
CA LEU A 245 -6.93 7.50 -14.52
C LEU A 245 -8.01 8.40 -15.15
N LEU A 246 -9.25 8.31 -14.67
CA LEU A 246 -10.40 8.98 -15.28
C LEU A 246 -10.71 10.34 -14.66
N CYS A 247 -10.50 10.50 -13.34
CA CYS A 247 -10.93 11.68 -12.59
C CYS A 247 -9.79 12.66 -12.27
N VAL A 248 -8.53 12.26 -12.44
CA VAL A 248 -7.37 13.11 -12.23
C VAL A 248 -6.89 13.65 -13.57
N ASP A 249 -6.68 14.97 -13.69
CA ASP A 249 -6.22 15.58 -14.93
C ASP A 249 -4.69 15.69 -15.00
N GLU A 250 -4.03 15.93 -13.84
CA GLU A 250 -2.58 16.07 -13.78
C GLU A 250 -1.87 14.74 -14.05
N PRO A 251 -1.10 14.61 -15.15
CA PRO A 251 -0.48 13.33 -15.53
C PRO A 251 0.41 12.75 -14.43
N GLY A 252 1.18 13.61 -13.74
CA GLY A 252 2.08 13.17 -12.66
C GLY A 252 1.32 12.59 -11.47
N VAL A 253 0.23 13.23 -11.03
CA VAL A 253 -0.61 12.72 -9.93
C VAL A 253 -1.29 11.42 -10.34
N LYS A 254 -1.85 11.37 -11.56
CA LYS A 254 -2.47 10.18 -12.13
C LYS A 254 -1.52 8.97 -12.12
N LEU A 255 -0.29 9.16 -12.57
CA LEU A 255 0.73 8.11 -12.59
C LEU A 255 1.11 7.67 -11.17
N ARG A 256 1.31 8.62 -10.23
CA ARG A 256 1.67 8.27 -8.84
C ARG A 256 0.56 7.50 -8.13
N LEU A 257 -0.70 7.91 -8.26
CA LEU A 257 -1.82 7.19 -7.67
C LEU A 257 -1.91 5.76 -8.20
N SER A 258 -1.80 5.58 -9.53
CA SER A 258 -1.77 4.25 -10.14
C SER A 258 -0.55 3.43 -9.69
N PHE A 259 0.62 4.08 -9.60
CA PHE A 259 1.86 3.47 -9.13
C PHE A 259 1.73 2.92 -7.70
N TYR A 260 1.09 3.64 -6.78
CA TYR A 260 0.92 3.16 -5.40
C TYR A 260 0.08 1.88 -5.35
N ILE A 261 -1.01 1.80 -6.11
CA ILE A 261 -1.84 0.58 -6.15
C ILE A 261 -1.11 -0.59 -6.82
N VAL A 262 -0.39 -0.34 -7.92
CA VAL A 262 0.46 -1.35 -8.57
C VAL A 262 1.54 -1.83 -7.61
N SER A 263 2.17 -0.93 -6.84
CA SER A 263 3.18 -1.27 -5.85
C SER A 263 2.64 -2.23 -4.78
N ILE A 264 1.39 -2.07 -4.35
CA ILE A 264 0.74 -3.00 -3.41
C ILE A 264 0.66 -4.40 -4.01
N ALA A 265 0.26 -4.51 -5.28
CA ALA A 265 0.18 -5.80 -5.97
C ALA A 265 1.56 -6.47 -6.11
N VAL A 266 2.59 -5.70 -6.48
CA VAL A 266 3.98 -6.20 -6.60
C VAL A 266 4.54 -6.63 -5.24
N LEU A 267 4.30 -5.87 -4.17
CA LEU A 267 4.70 -6.22 -2.79
C LEU A 267 4.06 -7.50 -2.28
N THR A 268 2.82 -7.76 -2.70
CA THR A 268 2.06 -8.95 -2.29
C THR A 268 2.42 -10.18 -3.10
N ALA A 269 2.94 -10.02 -4.31
CA ALA A 269 3.23 -11.14 -5.21
C ALA A 269 4.14 -12.23 -4.58
N PRO A 270 5.25 -11.92 -3.89
CA PRO A 270 6.06 -12.95 -3.23
C PRO A 270 5.33 -13.69 -2.11
N LEU A 271 4.35 -13.04 -1.46
CA LEU A 271 3.60 -13.64 -0.35
C LEU A 271 2.65 -14.75 -0.80
N PHE A 272 2.36 -14.87 -2.10
CA PHE A 272 1.53 -15.96 -2.62
C PHE A 272 2.19 -17.33 -2.49
N VAL A 273 3.53 -17.38 -2.46
CA VAL A 273 4.29 -18.65 -2.46
C VAL A 273 5.02 -18.95 -1.15
N VAL A 274 5.07 -17.98 -0.23
CA VAL A 274 5.79 -18.10 1.05
C VAL A 274 4.83 -18.44 2.18
N THR A 275 5.22 -19.35 3.07
CA THR A 275 4.51 -19.70 4.32
C THR A 275 5.50 -19.76 5.47
N PRO A 276 5.11 -19.38 6.70
CA PRO A 276 3.85 -18.76 7.12
C PRO A 276 3.80 -17.26 6.85
N ILE A 277 2.66 -16.76 6.35
CA ILE A 277 2.43 -15.32 6.19
C ILE A 277 1.94 -14.75 7.52
N ARG A 278 2.55 -13.65 7.95
CA ARG A 278 2.14 -12.89 9.13
C ARG A 278 1.67 -11.50 8.74
N SER A 279 0.75 -10.93 9.53
CA SER A 279 0.14 -9.62 9.23
C SER A 279 1.16 -8.47 9.08
N ARG A 280 2.32 -8.56 9.72
CA ARG A 280 3.44 -7.61 9.57
C ARG A 280 3.97 -7.50 8.15
N CYS A 281 3.84 -8.54 7.32
CA CYS A 281 4.27 -8.53 5.92
C CYS A 281 3.47 -7.54 5.07
N PHE A 282 2.27 -7.13 5.52
CA PHE A 282 1.41 -6.17 4.83
C PHE A 282 1.65 -4.72 5.21
N PHE A 283 2.58 -4.43 6.14
CA PHE A 283 2.88 -3.07 6.58
C PHE A 283 3.23 -2.13 5.43
N CYS A 284 4.13 -2.55 4.54
CA CYS A 284 4.52 -1.75 3.39
C CYS A 284 3.34 -1.51 2.44
N GLY A 285 2.52 -2.52 2.17
CA GLY A 285 1.28 -2.38 1.38
C GLY A 285 0.29 -1.40 2.02
N TYR A 286 0.11 -1.45 3.34
CA TYR A 286 -0.68 -0.48 4.09
C TYR A 286 -0.16 0.95 3.90
N MET A 287 1.16 1.15 3.95
CA MET A 287 1.78 2.47 3.74
C MET A 287 1.54 3.00 2.32
N PHE A 288 1.50 2.14 1.29
CA PHE A 288 1.15 2.56 -0.07
C PHE A 288 -0.32 2.96 -0.20
N PHE A 289 -1.25 2.29 0.50
CA PHE A 289 -2.64 2.77 0.58
C PHE A 289 -2.73 4.15 1.27
N ALA A 290 -1.95 4.37 2.33
CA ALA A 290 -1.89 5.67 3.00
C ALA A 290 -1.30 6.76 2.08
N LEU A 291 -0.26 6.45 1.30
CA LEU A 291 0.29 7.36 0.29
C LEU A 291 -0.74 7.70 -0.80
N PHE A 292 -1.47 6.70 -1.29
CA PHE A 292 -2.58 6.90 -2.22
C PHE A 292 -3.60 7.87 -1.64
N LEU A 293 -4.03 7.64 -0.40
CA LEU A 293 -4.99 8.51 0.30
C LEU A 293 -4.47 9.94 0.42
N CYS A 294 -3.21 10.12 0.87
CA CYS A 294 -2.61 11.44 1.06
C CYS A 294 -2.45 12.21 -0.26
N GLU A 295 -2.04 11.54 -1.32
CA GLU A 295 -1.88 12.14 -2.64
C GLU A 295 -3.24 12.53 -3.25
N ALA A 296 -4.22 11.63 -3.22
CA ALA A 296 -5.56 11.87 -3.72
C ALA A 296 -6.25 13.01 -2.96
N PHE A 297 -6.12 13.03 -1.62
CA PHE A 297 -6.59 14.13 -0.78
C PHE A 297 -5.91 15.44 -1.15
N GLY A 298 -4.56 15.43 -1.26
CA GLY A 298 -3.79 16.62 -1.64
C GLY A 298 -4.24 17.19 -2.98
N TYR A 299 -4.53 16.32 -3.97
CA TYR A 299 -5.05 16.73 -5.27
C TYR A 299 -6.43 17.38 -5.18
N VAL A 300 -7.37 16.78 -4.45
CA VAL A 300 -8.76 17.28 -4.31
C VAL A 300 -8.81 18.62 -3.58
N PHE A 301 -7.97 18.80 -2.55
CA PHE A 301 -7.99 20.00 -1.69
C PHE A 301 -6.91 21.03 -2.03
N ASN A 302 -6.15 20.86 -3.12
CA ASN A 302 -5.26 21.89 -3.61
C ASN A 302 -6.07 23.12 -4.05
N GLU A 303 -5.64 24.32 -3.68
CA GLU A 303 -6.32 25.60 -3.98
C GLU A 303 -6.58 25.80 -5.49
N LYS A 304 -5.69 25.30 -6.35
CA LYS A 304 -5.84 25.36 -7.80
C LYS A 304 -7.00 24.50 -8.34
N HIS A 305 -7.37 23.45 -7.63
CA HIS A 305 -8.42 22.51 -8.01
C HIS A 305 -9.63 22.56 -7.08
N SER A 306 -9.62 23.42 -6.05
CA SER A 306 -10.67 23.48 -5.05
C SER A 306 -11.97 24.07 -5.60
N LEU A 307 -12.61 23.29 -6.46
CA LEU A 307 -14.03 23.48 -6.79
C LEU A 307 -14.94 23.23 -5.58
N ILE A 308 -14.38 22.67 -4.51
CA ILE A 308 -15.01 22.49 -3.21
C ILE A 308 -14.69 23.72 -2.34
N LYS A 309 -15.11 24.91 -2.81
CA LYS A 309 -15.15 26.14 -2.00
C LYS A 309 -16.15 26.05 -0.80
N ASN A 310 -16.97 25.02 -0.75
CA ASN A 310 -17.82 24.76 0.42
C ASN A 310 -16.93 24.27 1.57
N GLY A 311 -16.57 25.19 2.45
CA GLY A 311 -15.80 24.94 3.67
C GLY A 311 -16.37 23.81 4.57
N ASN A 312 -17.59 23.35 4.30
CA ASN A 312 -18.25 22.30 5.07
C ASN A 312 -17.62 20.91 4.82
N LEU A 313 -17.33 20.50 3.57
CA LEU A 313 -16.75 19.18 3.32
C LEU A 313 -15.31 19.09 3.83
N SER A 314 -14.52 20.16 3.65
CA SER A 314 -13.15 20.21 4.21
C SER A 314 -13.16 20.20 5.73
N ARG A 315 -14.13 20.90 6.37
CA ARG A 315 -14.31 20.89 7.83
C ARG A 315 -14.74 19.52 8.34
N ILE A 316 -15.67 18.84 7.65
CA ILE A 316 -16.11 17.47 7.99
C ILE A 316 -14.93 16.50 7.91
N LEU A 317 -14.16 16.52 6.82
CA LEU A 317 -12.99 15.66 6.68
C LEU A 317 -11.90 15.99 7.72
N LEU A 318 -11.67 17.28 8.00
CA LEU A 318 -10.75 17.71 9.04
C LEU A 318 -11.21 17.22 10.42
N ALA A 319 -12.48 17.41 10.75
CA ALA A 319 -13.06 16.93 12.01
C ALA A 319 -12.94 15.41 12.14
N PHE A 320 -13.21 14.67 11.06
CA PHE A 320 -13.06 13.21 11.04
C PHE A 320 -11.61 12.78 11.24
N CYS A 321 -10.64 13.47 10.61
CA CYS A 321 -9.21 13.24 10.85
C CYS A 321 -8.82 13.50 12.30
N ILE A 322 -9.27 14.62 12.88
CA ILE A 322 -8.98 14.99 14.29
C ILE A 322 -9.59 13.95 15.23
N CYS A 323 -10.86 13.58 15.04
CA CYS A 323 -11.53 12.55 15.85
C CYS A 323 -10.82 11.19 15.72
N GLY A 324 -10.40 10.81 14.51
CA GLY A 324 -9.63 9.61 14.27
C GLY A 324 -8.30 9.60 15.03
N VAL A 325 -7.53 10.67 14.95
CA VAL A 325 -6.25 10.80 15.69
C VAL A 325 -6.50 10.73 17.20
N ILE A 326 -7.46 11.49 17.73
CA ILE A 326 -7.77 11.49 19.17
C ILE A 326 -8.19 10.08 19.61
N PHE A 327 -9.13 9.46 18.91
CA PHE A 327 -9.64 8.12 19.23
C PHE A 327 -8.51 7.09 19.27
N TYR A 328 -7.69 7.02 18.21
CA TYR A 328 -6.63 6.02 18.14
C TYR A 328 -5.47 6.33 19.09
N THR A 329 -5.12 7.60 19.32
CA THR A 329 -4.10 7.98 20.33
C THR A 329 -4.56 7.56 21.72
N THR A 330 -5.82 7.79 22.06
CA THR A 330 -6.41 7.38 23.34
C THR A 330 -6.45 5.85 23.45
N LEU A 331 -6.90 5.16 22.39
CA LEU A 331 -6.96 3.71 22.34
C LEU A 331 -5.57 3.07 22.50
N TYR A 332 -4.57 3.55 21.76
CA TYR A 332 -3.20 3.04 21.86
C TYR A 332 -2.55 3.41 23.19
N GLY A 333 -2.81 4.60 23.72
CA GLY A 333 -2.37 4.99 25.06
C GLY A 333 -2.96 4.07 26.14
N TYR A 334 -4.26 3.80 26.08
CA TYR A 334 -4.92 2.85 26.97
C TYR A 334 -4.34 1.44 26.88
N ILE A 335 -4.14 0.94 25.65
CA ILE A 335 -3.56 -0.38 25.41
C ILE A 335 -2.12 -0.46 25.93
N PHE A 336 -1.32 0.58 25.70
CA PHE A 336 0.05 0.64 26.19
C PHE A 336 0.11 0.56 27.71
N VAL A 337 -0.76 1.27 28.41
CA VAL A 337 -0.85 1.23 29.87
C VAL A 337 -1.40 -0.11 30.35
N ALA A 338 -2.49 -0.61 29.76
CA ALA A 338 -3.14 -1.85 30.20
C ALA A 338 -2.34 -3.12 29.85
N GLU A 339 -1.52 -3.13 28.80
CA GLU A 339 -0.69 -4.27 28.42
C GLU A 339 0.72 -4.22 29.02
N ARG A 340 1.15 -3.11 29.57
CA ARG A 340 2.44 -2.99 30.26
C ARG A 340 2.60 -4.02 31.37
N ASP A 341 1.52 -4.27 32.11
CA ASP A 341 1.52 -5.21 33.23
C ASP A 341 1.48 -6.68 32.77
N ARG A 342 1.07 -6.97 31.52
CA ARG A 342 1.07 -8.33 30.97
C ARG A 342 2.41 -8.74 30.36
N ASN A 343 3.21 -7.81 29.88
CA ASN A 343 4.51 -8.08 29.26
C ASN A 343 5.66 -8.27 30.27
N THR A 344 5.39 -8.14 31.55
CA THR A 344 6.35 -8.45 32.64
C THR A 344 6.47 -9.94 32.93
N TYR A 345 5.67 -10.80 32.27
CA TYR A 345 5.62 -12.25 32.49
C TYR A 345 5.93 -13.10 31.24
N ILE A 346 6.69 -12.55 30.25
CA ILE A 346 7.20 -13.35 29.13
C ILE A 346 8.71 -13.18 29.06
#